data_3b84e323d3650ebbd952949dfdaffb23
#
_entry.id   3b84e323d3650ebbd952949dfdaffb23
#
_cell.length_a   1.000
_cell.length_b   1.000
_cell.length_c   1.000
_cell.angle_alpha   90.00
_cell.angle_beta   90.00
_cell.angle_gamma   90.00
#
_symmetry.space_group_name_H-M   'P 1'
#
loop_
_entity.id
_entity.type
_entity.pdbx_description
1 polymer ?
#
loop_
_entity_poly.entity_id
_entity_poly.type
_entity_poly.pdbx_seq_one_letter_code
_entity_poly.pdbx_strand_id
1 'polypeptide(L)'
;MLPKLGGVRDPVSLYDQRIDADMKERFAPIERRASEHGIAFELLHEVDVSPAKAIVRIAHLKQCDVIVMSSHGHYGFRSLLLGSQTKDVLMHTTIPILVIR
;
A
#
# COMPACT_ATOMS: atom_id res chain seq x y z
N MET A 1 2.80 14.92 10.03
CA MET A 1 1.40 14.51 9.98
C MET A 1 0.72 15.20 8.82
N LEU A 2 -0.03 14.45 8.05
CA LEU A 2 -0.82 15.06 7.00
C LEU A 2 -2.00 15.79 7.61
N PRO A 3 -2.22 17.02 7.20
CA PRO A 3 -3.38 17.75 7.69
C PRO A 3 -4.65 17.08 7.24
N LYS A 4 -5.65 17.13 8.08
CA LYS A 4 -6.96 16.70 7.68
C LYS A 4 -7.42 17.60 6.55
N LEU A 5 -7.88 17.00 5.49
CA LEU A 5 -8.37 17.74 4.37
C LEU A 5 -9.72 18.33 4.72
N GLY A 6 -9.68 19.53 5.23
CA GLY A 6 -10.82 20.36 5.41
C GLY A 6 -11.98 19.85 6.25
N GLY A 7 -11.95 18.67 6.71
CA GLY A 7 -13.05 18.14 7.49
C GLY A 7 -14.35 17.99 6.73
N VAL A 8 -14.31 18.08 5.43
CA VAL A 8 -15.50 17.88 4.64
C VAL A 8 -15.93 16.42 4.75
N ARG A 9 -17.18 16.24 5.08
CA ARG A 9 -17.75 14.90 5.25
C ARG A 9 -18.94 14.74 4.35
N ASP A 10 -18.78 13.95 3.33
CA ASP A 10 -19.86 13.56 2.45
C ASP A 10 -20.09 12.05 2.61
N PRO A 11 -21.07 11.49 1.92
CA PRO A 11 -21.33 10.05 2.02
C PRO A 11 -20.13 9.18 1.65
N VAL A 12 -19.31 9.64 0.74
CA VAL A 12 -18.12 8.91 0.33
C VAL A 12 -17.13 8.83 1.48
N SER A 13 -16.99 9.91 2.24
CA SER A 13 -16.04 9.90 3.35
C SER A 13 -16.47 8.96 4.49
N LEU A 14 -17.76 8.71 4.66
CA LEU A 14 -18.21 7.71 5.63
C LEU A 14 -17.80 6.32 5.20
N TYR A 15 -17.90 6.02 3.92
CA TYR A 15 -17.44 4.76 3.37
C TYR A 15 -15.93 4.61 3.55
N ASP A 16 -15.20 5.66 3.26
CA ASP A 16 -13.74 5.67 3.41
C ASP A 16 -13.33 5.46 4.87
N GLN A 17 -14.07 6.02 5.82
CA GLN A 17 -13.78 5.81 7.23
C GLN A 17 -13.93 4.34 7.63
N ARG A 18 -14.92 3.65 7.09
CA ARG A 18 -15.08 2.22 7.37
C ARG A 18 -13.91 1.42 6.81
N ILE A 19 -13.50 1.75 5.61
CA ILE A 19 -12.35 1.08 4.99
C ILE A 19 -11.10 1.34 5.80
N ASP A 20 -10.90 2.58 6.24
CA ASP A 20 -9.75 2.93 7.07
C ASP A 20 -9.73 2.14 8.37
N ALA A 21 -10.89 2.01 9.02
CA ALA A 21 -10.98 1.26 10.26
C ALA A 21 -10.67 -0.22 10.04
N ASP A 22 -11.19 -0.80 8.95
CA ASP A 22 -10.93 -2.18 8.61
C ASP A 22 -9.45 -2.40 8.30
N MET A 23 -8.86 -1.48 7.56
CA MET A 23 -7.43 -1.57 7.23
C MET A 23 -6.57 -1.46 8.48
N LYS A 24 -6.90 -0.56 9.39
CA LYS A 24 -6.16 -0.44 10.64
C LYS A 24 -6.22 -1.73 11.44
N GLU A 25 -7.38 -2.35 11.48
CA GLU A 25 -7.53 -3.60 12.20
C GLU A 25 -6.70 -4.71 11.57
N ARG A 26 -6.72 -4.80 10.24
CA ARG A 26 -5.95 -5.81 9.52
C ARG A 26 -4.45 -5.64 9.69
N PHE A 27 -3.99 -4.40 9.74
CA PHE A 27 -2.57 -4.10 9.81
C PHE A 27 -2.06 -3.91 11.23
N ALA A 28 -2.93 -3.97 12.22
CA ALA A 28 -2.52 -3.82 13.60
C ALA A 28 -1.41 -4.79 14.02
N PRO A 29 -1.45 -6.07 13.62
CA PRO A 29 -0.35 -6.98 13.97
C PRO A 29 0.99 -6.55 13.37
N ILE A 30 0.96 -6.00 12.15
CA ILE A 30 2.17 -5.55 11.48
C ILE A 30 2.71 -4.31 12.19
N GLU A 31 1.84 -3.38 12.53
CA GLU A 31 2.23 -2.19 13.25
C GLU A 31 2.85 -2.54 14.60
N ARG A 32 2.27 -3.50 15.29
CA ARG A 32 2.78 -3.96 16.57
C ARG A 32 4.18 -4.55 16.42
N ARG A 33 4.39 -5.38 15.41
CA ARG A 33 5.71 -5.96 15.17
C ARG A 33 6.73 -4.89 14.81
N ALA A 34 6.34 -3.92 14.01
CA ALA A 34 7.23 -2.82 13.67
C ALA A 34 7.64 -2.06 14.93
N SER A 35 6.67 -1.78 15.78
CA SER A 35 6.91 -1.08 17.05
C SER A 35 7.86 -1.86 17.95
N GLU A 36 7.67 -3.17 18.04
CA GLU A 36 8.53 -4.03 18.86
C GLU A 36 9.98 -4.02 18.38
N HIS A 37 10.20 -3.76 17.11
CA HIS A 37 11.54 -3.73 16.53
C HIS A 37 12.05 -2.31 16.33
N GLY A 38 11.35 -1.31 16.86
CA GLY A 38 11.78 0.08 16.72
C GLY A 38 11.69 0.61 15.31
N ILE A 39 10.83 0.04 14.48
CA ILE A 39 10.68 0.43 13.08
C ILE A 39 9.48 1.36 12.95
N ALA A 40 9.70 2.51 12.31
CA ALA A 40 8.61 3.43 12.03
C ALA A 40 7.63 2.78 11.06
N PHE A 41 6.35 3.00 11.28
CA PHE A 41 5.29 2.41 10.48
C PHE A 41 4.27 3.48 10.15
N GLU A 42 3.84 3.50 8.91
CA GLU A 42 2.78 4.39 8.45
C GLU A 42 1.86 3.60 7.55
N LEU A 43 0.56 3.61 7.86
CA LEU A 43 -0.44 2.97 7.03
C LEU A 43 -1.09 4.01 6.14
N LEU A 44 -1.06 3.75 4.85
CA LEU A 44 -1.65 4.64 3.86
C LEU A 44 -2.70 3.89 3.06
N HIS A 45 -3.80 4.55 2.83
CA HIS A 45 -4.88 4.02 2.01
C HIS A 45 -5.12 4.98 0.85
N GLU A 46 -4.95 4.48 -0.36
CA GLU A 46 -5.14 5.26 -1.58
C GLU A 46 -6.16 4.56 -2.46
N VAL A 47 -7.01 5.36 -3.07
CA VAL A 47 -7.95 4.87 -4.07
C VAL A 47 -7.52 5.46 -5.41
N ASP A 48 -7.25 4.60 -6.37
CA ASP A 48 -6.83 5.03 -7.69
C ASP A 48 -7.37 4.04 -8.70
N VAL A 49 -7.60 4.51 -9.90
CA VAL A 49 -8.00 3.66 -11.01
C VAL A 49 -6.90 2.63 -11.29
N SER A 50 -5.65 3.02 -11.12
CA SER A 50 -4.51 2.13 -11.30
C SER A 50 -3.76 1.99 -9.98
N PRO A 51 -3.88 0.85 -9.30
CA PRO A 51 -3.12 0.60 -8.08
C PRO A 51 -1.62 0.74 -8.27
N ALA A 52 -1.10 0.31 -9.41
CA ALA A 52 0.33 0.40 -9.68
C ALA A 52 0.80 1.85 -9.69
N LYS A 53 0.02 2.74 -10.30
CA LYS A 53 0.38 4.16 -10.32
C LYS A 53 0.36 4.77 -8.93
N ALA A 54 -0.59 4.39 -8.11
CA ALA A 54 -0.66 4.87 -6.74
C ALA A 54 0.56 4.40 -5.94
N ILE A 55 0.93 3.14 -6.09
CA ILE A 55 2.10 2.59 -5.41
C ILE A 55 3.36 3.36 -5.79
N VAL A 56 3.58 3.55 -7.08
CA VAL A 56 4.77 4.26 -7.55
C VAL A 56 4.78 5.70 -7.07
N ARG A 57 3.63 6.37 -7.16
CA ARG A 57 3.54 7.76 -6.73
C ARG A 57 3.86 7.91 -5.25
N ILE A 58 3.27 7.06 -4.42
CA ILE A 58 3.50 7.11 -2.98
C ILE A 58 4.95 6.76 -2.64
N ALA A 59 5.50 5.76 -3.30
CA ALA A 59 6.88 5.37 -3.06
C ALA A 59 7.84 6.51 -3.36
N HIS A 60 7.62 7.22 -4.45
CA HIS A 60 8.44 8.39 -4.78
C HIS A 60 8.20 9.54 -3.83
N LEU A 61 6.95 9.80 -3.50
CA LEU A 61 6.60 10.89 -2.58
C LEU A 61 7.23 10.68 -1.21
N LYS A 62 7.25 9.45 -0.73
CA LYS A 62 7.80 9.11 0.57
C LYS A 62 9.30 8.79 0.52
N GLN A 63 9.91 8.92 -0.63
CA GLN A 63 11.34 8.66 -0.83
C GLN A 63 11.74 7.27 -0.35
N CYS A 64 10.95 6.28 -0.75
CA CYS A 64 11.22 4.89 -0.38
C CYS A 64 12.45 4.37 -1.13
N ASP A 65 13.20 3.52 -0.47
CA ASP A 65 14.39 2.89 -1.03
C ASP A 65 14.10 1.57 -1.71
N VAL A 66 13.00 0.93 -1.32
CA VAL A 66 12.60 -0.35 -1.87
C VAL A 66 11.09 -0.47 -1.81
N ILE A 67 10.52 -1.14 -2.79
CA ILE A 67 9.10 -1.49 -2.80
C ILE A 67 9.03 -3.01 -2.62
N VAL A 68 8.23 -3.46 -1.66
CA VAL A 68 8.04 -4.89 -1.43
C VAL A 68 6.63 -5.25 -1.85
N MET A 69 6.50 -6.20 -2.75
CA MET A 69 5.21 -6.63 -3.25
C MET A 69 5.15 -8.15 -3.33
N SER A 70 3.96 -8.70 -3.22
CA SER A 70 3.77 -10.11 -3.53
C SER A 70 3.72 -10.30 -5.05
N SER A 71 4.16 -11.46 -5.50
CA SER A 71 4.15 -11.79 -6.92
C SER A 71 2.73 -12.05 -7.43
N HIS A 72 1.82 -12.41 -6.53
CA HIS A 72 0.44 -12.74 -6.86
C HIS A 72 -0.51 -12.00 -5.93
N GLY A 73 -1.74 -11.80 -6.40
CA GLY A 73 -2.79 -11.28 -5.54
C GLY A 73 -3.36 -12.39 -4.66
N HIS A 74 -4.66 -12.30 -4.40
CA HIS A 74 -5.36 -13.22 -3.51
C HIS A 74 -5.32 -14.68 -3.95
N TYR A 75 -5.07 -14.95 -5.19
CA TYR A 75 -5.32 -16.28 -5.75
C TYR A 75 -4.15 -17.23 -5.55
N GLY A 76 -3.00 -16.75 -5.15
CA GLY A 76 -1.89 -17.63 -4.81
C GLY A 76 -1.56 -18.66 -5.86
N PHE A 77 -1.61 -18.31 -7.11
CA PHE A 77 -1.29 -19.24 -8.18
C PHE A 77 0.15 -19.70 -8.07
N ARG A 78 0.37 -20.95 -8.40
CA ARG A 78 1.72 -21.51 -8.43
C ARG A 78 2.51 -21.07 -9.66
N SER A 79 1.94 -20.21 -10.45
CA SER A 79 2.58 -19.71 -11.63
C SER A 79 3.86 -18.96 -11.27
N LEU A 80 4.87 -19.08 -12.13
CA LEU A 80 6.08 -18.28 -12.02
C LEU A 80 5.88 -16.89 -12.61
N LEU A 81 4.69 -16.63 -13.16
CA LEU A 81 4.40 -15.35 -13.75
C LEU A 81 4.08 -14.33 -12.66
N LEU A 82 4.57 -13.13 -12.86
CA LEU A 82 4.25 -12.01 -11.98
C LEU A 82 2.81 -11.58 -12.23
N GLY A 83 2.13 -11.15 -11.18
CA GLY A 83 0.84 -10.54 -11.32
C GLY A 83 0.92 -9.24 -12.12
N SER A 84 -0.19 -8.85 -12.71
CA SER A 84 -0.23 -7.66 -13.57
C SER A 84 0.16 -6.39 -12.83
N GLN A 85 -0.27 -6.24 -11.58
CA GLN A 85 0.05 -5.04 -10.81
C GLN A 85 1.54 -4.98 -10.50
N THR A 86 2.16 -6.11 -10.18
CA THR A 86 3.59 -6.16 -9.92
C THR A 86 4.37 -5.78 -11.17
N LYS A 87 3.95 -6.29 -12.33
CA LYS A 87 4.57 -5.91 -13.60
C LYS A 87 4.44 -4.42 -13.87
N ASP A 88 3.26 -3.87 -13.63
CA ASP A 88 3.02 -2.45 -13.86
C ASP A 88 3.89 -1.59 -12.96
N VAL A 89 4.03 -1.95 -11.69
CA VAL A 89 4.91 -1.21 -10.80
C VAL A 89 6.35 -1.30 -11.29
N LEU A 90 6.79 -2.50 -11.66
CA LEU A 90 8.15 -2.71 -12.14
C LEU A 90 8.48 -1.85 -13.35
N MET A 91 7.50 -1.65 -14.22
CA MET A 91 7.71 -0.88 -15.44
C MET A 91 7.67 0.62 -15.24
N HIS A 92 7.18 1.11 -14.10
CA HIS A 92 6.97 2.54 -13.89
C HIS A 92 7.82 3.14 -12.79
N THR A 93 8.76 2.41 -12.23
CA THR A 93 9.65 2.95 -11.21
C THR A 93 11.06 2.47 -11.40
N THR A 94 12.01 3.28 -10.92
CA THR A 94 13.42 2.89 -10.84
C THR A 94 13.78 2.43 -9.44
N ILE A 95 12.84 2.53 -8.49
CA ILE A 95 13.06 2.03 -7.13
C ILE A 95 13.13 0.51 -7.17
N PRO A 96 14.13 -0.10 -6.52
CA PRO A 96 14.22 -1.56 -6.49
C PRO A 96 12.95 -2.18 -5.90
N ILE A 97 12.56 -3.31 -6.47
CA ILE A 97 11.37 -4.02 -6.02
C ILE A 97 11.78 -5.40 -5.52
N LEU A 98 11.39 -5.71 -4.29
CA LEU A 98 11.54 -7.04 -3.75
C LEU A 98 10.22 -7.77 -3.93
N VAL A 99 10.24 -8.84 -4.72
CA VAL A 99 9.04 -9.63 -4.99
C VAL A 99 9.04 -10.86 -4.11
N ILE A 100 7.98 -11.03 -3.35
CA ILE A 100 7.83 -12.20 -2.48
C ILE A 100 6.66 -13.04 -2.97
N ARG A 101 6.69 -14.30 -2.63
CA ARG A 101 5.67 -15.27 -3.05
C ARG A 101 4.67 -15.52 -1.96
#